data_1a31b1bc0a0b66bc858c4c4bb4e6df0e
#
_entry.id   1a31b1bc0a0b66bc858c4c4bb4e6df0e
#
_cell.length_a   1.000
_cell.length_b   1.000
_cell.length_c   1.000
_cell.angle_alpha   90.00
_cell.angle_beta   90.00
_cell.angle_gamma   90.00
#
_symmetry.space_group_name_H-M   'P 1'
#
loop_
_entity.id
_entity.type
_entity.pdbx_description
1 polymer ?
#
loop_
_entity_poly.entity_id
_entity_poly.type
_entity_poly.pdbx_seq_one_letter_code
_entity_poly.pdbx_strand_id
1 'polypeptide(L)'
;SQRKGIGMIIGICGLIGAGKDTAADYLVNFHGFRRESFASTLKDAVSAVFGWDRTMLEGRTKQAREWREQVDPWWANKLGIHNLTPRYILQQWGTEVCRKGFHDNIWIASLENKLRNTTDDVVITDCRFPNEIKAIKAAGGLKKGADTSDINQARILKDGEQIYVYPAALSGG
;
A
#
# COMPACT_ATOMS: atom_id res chain seq x y z
N SER A 1 -18.10 6.71 -5.12
CA SER A 1 -18.71 5.54 -5.76
C SER A 1 -18.44 4.29 -4.94
N GLN A 2 -19.43 3.42 -4.84
CA GLN A 2 -19.35 2.19 -4.07
C GLN A 2 -18.57 1.12 -4.85
N ARG A 3 -17.90 0.22 -4.11
CA ARG A 3 -17.33 -0.99 -4.72
C ARG A 3 -18.41 -1.84 -5.34
N LYS A 4 -18.09 -2.44 -6.47
CA LYS A 4 -18.95 -3.41 -7.12
C LYS A 4 -18.67 -4.79 -6.56
N GLY A 5 -19.70 -5.51 -6.12
CA GLY A 5 -19.58 -6.88 -5.66
C GLY A 5 -19.29 -7.01 -4.15
N ILE A 6 -18.99 -8.24 -3.73
CA ILE A 6 -18.72 -8.62 -2.34
C ILE A 6 -17.23 -8.88 -2.20
N GLY A 7 -16.60 -8.10 -1.37
CA GLY A 7 -15.19 -8.28 -1.03
C GLY A 7 -14.88 -7.59 0.29
N MET A 8 -13.73 -7.89 0.86
CA MET A 8 -13.30 -7.35 2.14
C MET A 8 -12.02 -6.54 1.95
N ILE A 9 -11.94 -5.39 2.59
CA ILE A 9 -10.72 -4.60 2.63
C ILE A 9 -10.18 -4.62 4.05
N ILE A 10 -8.96 -5.08 4.21
CA ILE A 10 -8.25 -5.10 5.48
C ILE A 10 -7.07 -4.14 5.41
N GLY A 11 -7.06 -3.13 6.26
CA GLY A 11 -5.90 -2.27 6.44
C GLY A 11 -5.09 -2.73 7.66
N ILE A 12 -3.81 -2.96 7.49
CA ILE A 12 -2.91 -3.35 8.57
C ILE A 12 -2.03 -2.15 8.92
N CYS A 13 -2.14 -1.70 10.15
CA CYS A 13 -1.31 -0.62 10.70
C CYS A 13 -0.43 -1.19 11.80
N GLY A 14 0.79 -0.71 11.89
CA GLY A 14 1.73 -1.14 12.91
C GLY A 14 3.08 -0.46 12.72
N LEU A 15 3.91 -0.54 13.74
CA LEU A 15 5.27 -0.02 13.70
C LEU A 15 6.14 -0.89 12.78
N ILE A 16 7.24 -0.31 12.31
CA ILE A 16 8.25 -1.04 11.56
C ILE A 16 8.74 -2.22 12.40
N GLY A 17 8.73 -3.42 11.82
CA GLY A 17 9.13 -4.65 12.52
C GLY A 17 8.02 -5.34 13.30
N ALA A 18 6.79 -4.82 13.31
CA ALA A 18 5.66 -5.43 14.00
C ALA A 18 5.08 -6.68 13.29
N GLY A 19 5.60 -7.08 12.14
CA GLY A 19 5.17 -8.27 11.42
C GLY A 19 3.99 -8.07 10.48
N LYS A 20 3.75 -6.84 10.02
CA LYS A 20 2.66 -6.52 9.08
C LYS A 20 2.68 -7.38 7.82
N ASP A 21 3.87 -7.61 7.27
CA ASP A 21 4.03 -8.44 6.07
C ASP A 21 3.69 -9.90 6.32
N THR A 22 3.98 -10.42 7.51
CA THR A 22 3.62 -11.79 7.90
C THR A 22 2.10 -11.97 7.91
N ALA A 23 1.37 -11.03 8.51
CA ALA A 23 -0.09 -11.06 8.54
C ALA A 23 -0.68 -10.96 7.13
N ALA A 24 -0.15 -10.07 6.30
CA ALA A 24 -0.58 -9.92 4.92
C ALA A 24 -0.27 -11.16 4.08
N ASP A 25 0.91 -11.76 4.23
CA ASP A 25 1.27 -13.00 3.54
C ASP A 25 0.33 -14.16 3.88
N TYR A 26 -0.08 -14.25 5.14
CA TYR A 26 -1.07 -15.24 5.57
C TYR A 26 -2.41 -15.04 4.84
N LEU A 27 -2.91 -13.82 4.78
CA LEU A 27 -4.16 -13.50 4.08
C LEU A 27 -4.05 -13.78 2.59
N VAL A 28 -2.95 -13.44 1.97
CA VAL A 28 -2.70 -13.70 0.54
C VAL A 28 -2.62 -15.20 0.25
N ASN A 29 -1.84 -15.93 1.03
CA ASN A 29 -1.53 -17.33 0.76
C ASN A 29 -2.66 -18.29 1.16
N PHE A 30 -3.42 -17.99 2.21
CA PHE A 30 -4.42 -18.89 2.77
C PHE A 30 -5.86 -18.42 2.58
N HIS A 31 -6.09 -17.15 2.29
CA HIS A 31 -7.43 -16.58 2.14
C HIS A 31 -7.68 -15.85 0.81
N GLY A 32 -6.73 -15.96 -0.12
CA GLY A 32 -6.91 -15.43 -1.48
C GLY A 32 -6.97 -13.90 -1.57
N PHE A 33 -6.45 -13.19 -0.59
CA PHE A 33 -6.41 -11.73 -0.61
C PHE A 33 -5.39 -11.23 -1.64
N ARG A 34 -5.72 -10.12 -2.26
CA ARG A 34 -4.78 -9.35 -3.08
C ARG A 34 -4.07 -8.32 -2.20
N ARG A 35 -2.75 -8.26 -2.31
CA ARG A 35 -1.96 -7.24 -1.60
C ARG A 35 -1.98 -5.93 -2.37
N GLU A 36 -2.28 -4.86 -1.67
CA GLU A 36 -2.18 -3.50 -2.17
C GLU A 36 -1.47 -2.59 -1.15
N SER A 37 -1.03 -1.43 -1.60
CA SER A 37 -0.45 -0.41 -0.73
C SER A 37 -0.64 0.98 -1.32
N PHE A 38 -0.51 2.01 -0.49
CA PHE A 38 -0.50 3.40 -0.96
C PHE A 38 0.72 3.69 -1.84
N ALA A 39 1.84 3.01 -1.58
CA ALA A 39 3.06 3.15 -2.34
C ALA A 39 3.10 2.32 -3.63
N SER A 40 2.13 1.43 -3.87
CA SER A 40 2.20 0.51 -5.02
C SER A 40 2.16 1.25 -6.36
N THR A 41 1.27 2.23 -6.50
CA THR A 41 1.18 3.02 -7.75
C THR A 41 2.43 3.87 -7.98
N LEU A 42 3.00 4.42 -6.92
CA LEU A 42 4.29 5.13 -7.01
C LEU A 42 5.40 4.20 -7.54
N LYS A 43 5.49 3.00 -7.00
CA LYS A 43 6.49 2.01 -7.43
C LYS A 43 6.25 1.57 -8.87
N ASP A 44 4.99 1.40 -9.28
CA ASP A 44 4.62 1.12 -10.67
C ASP A 44 5.08 2.23 -11.60
N ALA A 45 4.82 3.48 -11.26
CA ALA A 45 5.21 4.64 -12.05
C ALA A 45 6.73 4.76 -12.18
N VAL A 46 7.47 4.62 -11.08
CA VAL A 46 8.92 4.68 -11.06
C VAL A 46 9.53 3.53 -11.87
N SER A 47 8.98 2.32 -11.74
CA SER A 47 9.40 1.18 -12.56
C SER A 47 9.24 1.48 -14.04
N ALA A 48 8.12 2.03 -14.45
CA ALA A 48 7.85 2.36 -15.86
C ALA A 48 8.78 3.47 -16.37
N VAL A 49 8.99 4.51 -15.59
CA VAL A 49 9.82 5.67 -16.01
C VAL A 49 11.30 5.32 -16.08
N PHE A 50 11.82 4.63 -15.07
CA PHE A 50 13.25 4.35 -14.94
C PHE A 50 13.67 3.00 -15.53
N GLY A 51 12.72 2.13 -15.87
CA GLY A 51 13.02 0.81 -16.39
C GLY A 51 13.56 -0.16 -15.33
N TRP A 52 13.33 0.11 -14.06
CA TRP A 52 13.76 -0.74 -12.95
C TRP A 52 12.77 -1.87 -12.67
N ASP A 53 13.30 -3.01 -12.22
CA ASP A 53 12.50 -4.16 -11.83
C ASP A 53 11.52 -3.82 -10.70
N ARG A 54 10.24 -4.06 -10.94
CA ARG A 54 9.17 -3.74 -9.98
C ARG A 54 9.31 -4.51 -8.67
N THR A 55 9.74 -5.76 -8.74
CA THR A 55 9.94 -6.61 -7.56
C THR A 55 11.08 -6.09 -6.68
N MET A 56 12.14 -5.60 -7.30
CA MET A 56 13.25 -4.98 -6.58
C MET A 56 12.82 -3.68 -5.90
N LEU A 57 12.00 -2.87 -6.58
CA LEU A 57 11.44 -1.65 -5.99
C LEU A 57 10.55 -1.94 -4.77
N GLU A 58 9.87 -3.08 -4.75
CA GLU A 58 9.06 -3.49 -3.61
C GLU A 58 9.87 -3.65 -2.32
N GLY A 59 11.11 -4.10 -2.42
CA GLY A 59 12.02 -4.18 -1.29
C GLY A 59 11.67 -5.23 -0.24
N ARG A 60 11.06 -6.33 -0.63
CA ARG A 60 10.64 -7.39 0.30
C ARG A 60 11.78 -8.30 0.71
N THR A 61 12.80 -8.44 -0.11
CA THR A 61 13.98 -9.24 0.18
C THR A 61 15.14 -8.37 0.63
N LYS A 62 16.11 -8.96 1.32
CA LYS A 62 17.36 -8.28 1.69
C LYS A 62 18.08 -7.76 0.44
N GLN A 63 18.17 -8.59 -0.60
CA GLN A 63 18.77 -8.21 -1.89
C GLN A 63 18.10 -6.97 -2.48
N ALA A 64 16.77 -6.94 -2.51
CA ALA A 64 16.02 -5.81 -3.05
C ALA A 64 16.25 -4.54 -2.22
N ARG A 65 16.27 -4.65 -0.89
CA ARG A 65 16.56 -3.51 -0.01
C ARG A 65 17.96 -2.97 -0.20
N GLU A 66 18.95 -3.83 -0.35
CA GLU A 66 20.33 -3.42 -0.66
C GLU A 66 20.44 -2.75 -2.03
N TRP A 67 19.78 -3.32 -3.02
CA TRP A 67 19.73 -2.75 -4.37
C TRP A 67 19.15 -1.33 -4.38
N ARG A 68 18.09 -1.07 -3.61
CA ARG A 68 17.48 0.26 -3.54
C ARG A 68 18.41 1.34 -3.01
N GLU A 69 19.41 0.96 -2.23
CA GLU A 69 20.40 1.88 -1.66
C GLU A 69 21.62 2.11 -2.58
N GLN A 70 21.70 1.40 -3.70
CA GLN A 70 22.83 1.53 -4.63
C GLN A 70 22.54 2.56 -5.70
N VAL A 71 23.57 3.32 -6.07
CA VAL A 71 23.50 4.27 -7.17
C VAL A 71 23.37 3.51 -8.48
N ASP A 72 22.41 3.90 -9.32
CA ASP A 72 22.33 3.47 -10.71
C ASP A 72 23.29 4.35 -11.54
N PRO A 73 24.42 3.80 -12.01
CA PRO A 73 25.44 4.62 -12.64
C PRO A 73 25.00 5.20 -13.99
N TRP A 74 24.17 4.50 -14.72
CA TRP A 74 23.67 5.00 -16.00
C TRP A 74 22.78 6.24 -15.81
N TRP A 75 21.78 6.12 -14.93
CA TRP A 75 20.87 7.23 -14.64
C TRP A 75 21.60 8.40 -13.97
N ALA A 76 22.49 8.12 -13.02
CA ALA A 76 23.27 9.13 -12.33
C ALA A 76 24.10 9.97 -13.32
N ASN A 77 24.79 9.30 -14.24
CA ASN A 77 25.59 9.95 -15.27
C ASN A 77 24.73 10.71 -16.27
N LYS A 78 23.64 10.08 -16.74
CA LYS A 78 22.75 10.66 -17.75
C LYS A 78 22.09 11.95 -17.27
N LEU A 79 21.67 12.00 -16.00
CA LEU A 79 20.96 13.14 -15.42
C LEU A 79 21.86 14.09 -14.62
N GLY A 80 23.13 13.75 -14.43
CA GLY A 80 24.04 14.54 -13.61
C GLY A 80 23.69 14.54 -12.11
N ILE A 81 23.07 13.47 -11.63
CA ILE A 81 22.66 13.31 -10.23
C ILE A 81 23.51 12.19 -9.61
N HIS A 82 24.54 12.55 -8.83
CA HIS A 82 25.52 11.64 -8.36
C HIS A 82 25.09 10.59 -7.32
N ASN A 83 24.09 10.88 -6.55
CA ASN A 83 23.53 10.00 -5.54
C ASN A 83 22.18 9.39 -5.97
N LEU A 84 22.00 9.17 -7.27
CA LEU A 84 20.74 8.64 -7.79
C LEU A 84 20.59 7.15 -7.48
N THR A 85 19.95 6.86 -6.35
CA THR A 85 19.55 5.53 -5.94
C THR A 85 18.06 5.32 -6.22
N PRO A 86 17.58 4.09 -6.37
CA PRO A 86 16.14 3.84 -6.46
C PRO A 86 15.35 4.40 -5.25
N ARG A 87 15.90 4.28 -4.05
CA ARG A 87 15.29 4.86 -2.85
C ARG A 87 15.15 6.38 -2.92
N TYR A 88 16.19 7.07 -3.38
CA TYR A 88 16.16 8.51 -3.59
C TYR A 88 15.07 8.91 -4.57
N ILE A 89 14.97 8.18 -5.69
CA ILE A 89 13.96 8.45 -6.70
C ILE A 89 12.54 8.18 -6.16
N LEU A 90 12.33 7.10 -5.42
CA LEU A 90 11.01 6.85 -4.81
C LEU A 90 10.59 8.01 -3.90
N GLN A 91 11.49 8.54 -3.10
CA GLN A 91 11.21 9.68 -2.25
C GLN A 91 10.95 10.95 -3.06
N GLN A 92 11.80 11.24 -4.05
CA GLN A 92 11.64 12.43 -4.90
C GLN A 92 10.35 12.38 -5.70
N TRP A 93 10.08 11.25 -6.36
CA TRP A 93 8.87 11.10 -7.16
C TRP A 93 7.61 11.12 -6.30
N GLY A 94 7.65 10.42 -5.20
CA GLY A 94 6.49 10.32 -4.31
C GLY A 94 6.15 11.64 -3.62
N THR A 95 7.12 12.34 -3.10
CA THR A 95 6.92 13.55 -2.29
C THR A 95 7.11 14.83 -3.09
N GLU A 96 8.29 15.05 -3.62
CA GLU A 96 8.62 16.35 -4.23
C GLU A 96 7.89 16.56 -5.56
N VAL A 97 7.89 15.57 -6.44
CA VAL A 97 7.27 15.69 -7.77
C VAL A 97 5.75 15.55 -7.70
N CYS A 98 5.26 14.49 -7.09
CA CYS A 98 3.82 14.16 -7.17
C CYS A 98 3.01 14.78 -6.04
N ARG A 99 3.40 14.62 -4.78
CA ARG A 99 2.62 15.20 -3.68
C ARG A 99 2.72 16.72 -3.64
N LYS A 100 3.91 17.26 -3.62
CA LYS A 100 4.13 18.71 -3.56
C LYS A 100 3.92 19.39 -4.90
N GLY A 101 4.37 18.75 -5.98
CA GLY A 101 4.30 19.32 -7.33
C GLY A 101 2.94 19.19 -8.00
N PHE A 102 2.11 18.24 -7.61
CA PHE A 102 0.80 18.03 -8.21
C PHE A 102 -0.33 18.10 -7.15
N HIS A 103 -0.46 17.12 -6.26
CA HIS A 103 -1.49 17.08 -5.24
C HIS A 103 -1.08 16.20 -4.07
N ASP A 104 -1.25 16.70 -2.85
CA ASP A 104 -0.82 16.00 -1.64
C ASP A 104 -1.51 14.64 -1.43
N ASN A 105 -2.72 14.48 -1.94
CA ASN A 105 -3.51 13.25 -1.82
C ASN A 105 -3.42 12.32 -3.03
N ILE A 106 -2.46 12.50 -3.92
CA ILE A 106 -2.40 11.72 -5.17
C ILE A 106 -2.32 10.21 -4.94
N TRP A 107 -1.52 9.77 -3.98
CA TRP A 107 -1.35 8.34 -3.71
C TRP A 107 -2.54 7.73 -2.97
N ILE A 108 -3.16 8.51 -2.10
CA ILE A 108 -4.39 8.13 -1.41
C ILE A 108 -5.53 7.97 -2.43
N ALA A 109 -5.71 8.96 -3.28
CA ALA A 109 -6.72 8.92 -4.34
C ALA A 109 -6.48 7.78 -5.33
N SER A 110 -5.23 7.49 -5.68
CA SER A 110 -4.88 6.39 -6.56
C SER A 110 -5.28 5.03 -5.97
N LEU A 111 -5.02 4.80 -4.68
CA LEU A 111 -5.45 3.57 -4.02
C LEU A 111 -6.98 3.50 -3.92
N GLU A 112 -7.64 4.58 -3.54
CA GLU A 112 -9.12 4.64 -3.52
C GLU A 112 -9.71 4.27 -4.87
N ASN A 113 -9.13 4.79 -5.95
CA ASN A 113 -9.58 4.46 -7.30
C ASN A 113 -9.43 2.98 -7.62
N LYS A 114 -8.34 2.35 -7.24
CA LYS A 114 -8.16 0.89 -7.38
C LYS A 114 -9.20 0.11 -6.58
N LEU A 115 -9.42 0.51 -5.33
CA LEU A 115 -10.36 -0.18 -4.43
C LEU A 115 -11.79 -0.11 -4.90
N ARG A 116 -12.23 1.03 -5.44
CA ARG A 116 -13.60 1.19 -5.95
C ARG A 116 -13.88 0.39 -7.22
N ASN A 117 -12.82 -0.01 -7.92
CA ASN A 117 -12.91 -0.73 -9.20
C ASN A 117 -12.61 -2.24 -9.06
N THR A 118 -12.39 -2.75 -7.86
CA THR A 118 -12.15 -4.18 -7.62
C THR A 118 -13.25 -4.82 -6.80
N THR A 119 -13.47 -6.12 -7.04
CA THR A 119 -14.34 -6.98 -6.24
C THR A 119 -13.55 -7.95 -5.36
N ASP A 120 -12.24 -7.94 -5.49
CA ASP A 120 -11.35 -8.84 -4.74
C ASP A 120 -11.32 -8.48 -3.26
N ASP A 121 -11.00 -9.46 -2.43
CA ASP A 121 -10.56 -9.22 -1.06
C ASP A 121 -9.16 -8.62 -1.10
N VAL A 122 -8.95 -7.51 -0.40
CA VAL A 122 -7.72 -6.73 -0.47
C VAL A 122 -7.14 -6.49 0.90
N VAL A 123 -5.85 -6.72 1.06
CA VAL A 123 -5.09 -6.35 2.25
C VAL A 123 -4.12 -5.21 1.93
N ILE A 124 -4.17 -4.15 2.74
CA ILE A 124 -3.34 -2.96 2.61
C ILE A 124 -2.33 -2.95 3.75
N THR A 125 -1.04 -2.92 3.42
CA THR A 125 0.05 -3.20 4.36
C THR A 125 0.79 -1.97 4.87
N ASP A 126 0.57 -0.81 4.29
CA ASP A 126 1.29 0.42 4.60
C ASP A 126 0.42 1.56 5.14
N CYS A 127 -0.65 1.20 5.82
CA CYS A 127 -1.52 2.14 6.50
C CYS A 127 -0.78 2.76 7.68
N ARG A 128 -0.61 4.09 7.71
CA ARG A 128 0.15 4.78 8.75
C ARG A 128 -0.56 6.00 9.33
N PHE A 129 -1.33 6.70 8.51
CA PHE A 129 -1.90 8.01 8.86
C PHE A 129 -3.42 7.97 8.90
N PRO A 130 -4.06 8.84 9.73
CA PRO A 130 -5.51 8.87 9.85
C PRO A 130 -6.26 9.12 8.54
N ASN A 131 -5.71 9.94 7.64
CA ASN A 131 -6.30 10.20 6.33
C ASN A 131 -6.28 8.98 5.42
N GLU A 132 -5.26 8.12 5.53
CA GLU A 132 -5.18 6.85 4.81
C GLU A 132 -6.24 5.87 5.33
N ILE A 133 -6.40 5.77 6.63
CA ILE A 133 -7.44 4.96 7.26
C ILE A 133 -8.83 5.44 6.83
N LYS A 134 -9.05 6.74 6.80
CA LYS A 134 -10.29 7.35 6.34
C LYS A 134 -10.59 6.99 4.88
N ALA A 135 -9.58 6.99 4.02
CA ALA A 135 -9.71 6.61 2.62
C ALA A 135 -10.10 5.13 2.46
N ILE A 136 -9.52 4.23 3.25
CA ILE A 136 -9.87 2.81 3.27
C ILE A 136 -11.32 2.63 3.71
N LYS A 137 -11.74 3.32 4.77
CA LYS A 137 -13.14 3.31 5.24
C LYS A 137 -14.11 3.75 4.16
N ALA A 138 -13.82 4.84 3.50
CA ALA A 138 -14.66 5.37 2.43
C ALA A 138 -14.76 4.39 1.26
N ALA A 139 -13.67 3.76 0.86
CA ALA A 139 -13.64 2.77 -0.22
C ALA A 139 -14.37 1.48 0.14
N GLY A 140 -14.30 1.05 1.39
CA GLY A 140 -14.99 -0.14 1.89
C GLY A 140 -16.45 0.06 2.22
N GLY A 141 -16.91 1.30 2.31
CA GLY A 141 -18.29 1.61 2.67
C GLY A 141 -18.70 1.14 4.06
N LEU A 142 -17.80 1.24 5.03
CA LEU A 142 -18.03 0.78 6.40
C LEU A 142 -19.25 1.46 7.01
N LYS A 143 -20.23 0.67 7.44
CA LYS A 143 -21.42 1.17 8.13
C LYS A 143 -21.12 1.45 9.60
N LYS A 144 -21.74 2.52 10.11
CA LYS A 144 -21.79 2.79 11.55
C LYS A 144 -22.42 1.59 12.26
N GLY A 145 -21.71 1.06 13.26
CA GLY A 145 -22.17 -0.09 14.00
C GLY A 145 -21.79 -1.44 13.39
N ALA A 146 -20.93 -1.47 12.38
CA ALA A 146 -20.36 -2.72 11.89
C ALA A 146 -19.71 -3.47 13.06
N ASP A 147 -20.00 -4.77 13.15
CA ASP A 147 -19.47 -5.60 14.21
C ASP A 147 -17.96 -5.77 14.01
N THR A 148 -17.20 -5.30 14.97
CA THR A 148 -15.74 -5.43 14.99
C THR A 148 -15.28 -6.71 15.67
N SER A 149 -16.20 -7.59 16.09
CA SER A 149 -15.86 -8.86 16.74
C SER A 149 -15.04 -9.77 15.81
N ASP A 150 -15.27 -9.68 14.51
CA ASP A 150 -14.50 -10.41 13.51
C ASP A 150 -13.02 -9.97 13.46
N ILE A 151 -12.72 -8.76 13.89
CA ILE A 151 -11.35 -8.28 14.05
C ILE A 151 -10.59 -9.16 15.05
N ASN A 152 -11.27 -9.63 16.09
CA ASN A 152 -10.69 -10.49 17.11
C ASN A 152 -10.37 -11.90 16.60
N GLN A 153 -10.97 -12.32 15.51
CA GLN A 153 -10.66 -13.61 14.87
C GLN A 153 -9.41 -13.52 13.99
N ALA A 154 -9.03 -12.34 13.57
CA ALA A 154 -7.78 -12.10 12.86
C ALA A 154 -6.58 -12.04 13.82
N ARG A 155 -6.49 -12.99 14.77
CA ARG A 155 -5.38 -13.11 15.73
C ARG A 155 -4.04 -13.51 15.08
N ILE A 156 -3.83 -13.09 13.88
CA ILE A 156 -2.57 -13.16 13.17
C ILE A 156 -1.64 -12.04 13.67
N LEU A 157 -2.19 -11.14 14.48
CA LEU A 157 -1.51 -9.94 14.95
C LEU A 157 -0.52 -10.23 16.04
N LYS A 158 0.67 -9.70 15.88
CA LYS A 158 1.64 -9.52 16.95
C LYS A 158 1.32 -8.26 17.73
N ASP A 159 1.85 -8.13 18.93
CA ASP A 159 1.69 -6.94 19.75
C ASP A 159 2.08 -5.65 18.96
N GLY A 160 1.24 -4.65 19.04
CA GLY A 160 1.42 -3.36 18.38
C GLY A 160 0.86 -3.25 16.97
N GLU A 161 0.28 -4.30 16.42
CA GLU A 161 -0.44 -4.25 15.15
C GLU A 161 -1.92 -3.94 15.36
N GLN A 162 -2.51 -3.20 14.42
CA GLN A 162 -3.93 -2.93 14.37
C GLN A 162 -4.48 -3.32 13.01
N ILE A 163 -5.57 -4.06 12.98
CA ILE A 163 -6.30 -4.39 11.76
C ILE A 163 -7.61 -3.60 11.72
N TYR A 164 -7.85 -2.99 10.57
CA TYR A 164 -9.11 -2.36 10.23
C TYR A 164 -9.79 -3.18 9.13
N VAL A 165 -10.90 -3.82 9.48
CA VAL A 165 -11.67 -4.65 8.55
C VAL A 165 -12.84 -3.85 8.01
N TYR A 166 -12.95 -3.78 6.69
CA TYR A 166 -14.03 -3.06 6.01
C TYR A 166 -14.77 -3.99 5.05
N PRO A 167 -15.83 -4.68 5.53
CA PRO A 167 -16.60 -5.58 4.68
C PRO A 167 -17.32 -4.79 3.59
N ALA A 168 -17.05 -5.11 2.35
CA ALA A 168 -17.67 -4.42 1.21
C ALA A 168 -19.19 -4.69 1.11
N ALA A 169 -19.64 -5.80 1.66
CA ALA A 169 -21.06 -6.14 1.72
C ALA A 169 -21.90 -5.10 2.47
N LEU A 170 -21.28 -4.29 3.34
CA LEU A 170 -21.94 -3.23 4.09
C LEU A 170 -21.94 -1.89 3.38
N SER A 171 -21.39 -1.82 2.18
CA SER A 171 -21.22 -0.58 1.43
C SER A 171 -22.51 -0.01 0.84
N GLY A 172 -23.59 -0.73 0.88
CA GLY A 172 -24.89 -0.34 0.31
C GLY A 172 -25.75 0.50 1.24
N GLY A 173 -25.18 1.13 2.23
CA GLY A 173 -26.00 1.88 3.17
C GLY A 173 -25.67 3.32 3.28
#